data_a5ba57fd3e7f16c9c38547eb2e99905b
#
_entry.id   a5ba57fd3e7f16c9c38547eb2e99905b
#
_cell.length_a   1.000
_cell.length_b   1.000
_cell.length_c   1.000
_cell.angle_alpha   90.00
_cell.angle_beta   90.00
_cell.angle_gamma   90.00
#
_symmetry.space_group_name_H-M   'P 1'
#
loop_
_entity.id
_entity.type
_entity.pdbx_description
1 polymer ?
#
loop_
_entity_poly.entity_id
_entity_poly.type
_entity_poly.pdbx_seq_one_letter_code
_entity_poly.pdbx_strand_id
1 'polypeptide(L)'
;MPYISMNLSAKLTGEQKSALANAVSQAVTVFSGKPRPELSMVDIEDGKSLFFCGDPLENGAYVSVGLHGQFTLEEKDAYTAAVTEVLRAQLGIPANAVYLTISEFPTWGVMGKQQTGAE
;
A
#
# COMPACT_ATOMS: atom_id res chain seq x y z
N MET A 1 -8.17 9.04 -2.45
CA MET A 1 -6.92 9.62 -1.91
C MET A 1 -6.37 8.68 -0.87
N PRO A 2 -5.42 7.83 -1.20
CA PRO A 2 -4.83 6.92 -0.22
C PRO A 2 -3.50 7.41 0.33
N TYR A 3 -3.22 6.98 1.55
CA TYR A 3 -1.90 7.00 2.12
C TYR A 3 -1.45 5.55 2.28
N ILE A 4 -0.33 5.20 1.65
CA ILE A 4 0.17 3.82 1.62
C ILE A 4 1.53 3.81 2.32
N SER A 5 1.60 3.10 3.43
CA SER A 5 2.84 2.99 4.21
C SER A 5 3.34 1.56 4.13
N MET A 6 4.62 1.39 3.78
CA MET A 6 5.21 0.06 3.64
C MET A 6 6.46 -0.08 4.48
N ASN A 7 6.51 -1.16 5.26
CA ASN A 7 7.72 -1.59 5.96
C ASN A 7 8.26 -2.81 5.25
N LEU A 8 9.51 -2.74 4.80
CA LEU A 8 10.13 -3.80 4.00
C LEU A 8 11.41 -4.28 4.65
N SER A 9 11.64 -5.58 4.64
CA SER A 9 12.90 -6.15 5.16
C SER A 9 14.07 -5.80 4.24
N ALA A 10 13.87 -5.88 2.93
CA ALA A 10 14.93 -5.64 1.97
C ALA A 10 15.33 -4.17 1.92
N LYS A 11 16.58 -3.91 1.58
CA LYS A 11 17.03 -2.54 1.28
C LYS A 11 16.83 -2.26 -0.19
N LEU A 12 16.33 -1.08 -0.50
CA LEU A 12 16.01 -0.68 -1.87
C LEU A 12 16.88 0.48 -2.33
N THR A 13 17.14 0.51 -3.63
CA THR A 13 17.73 1.68 -4.26
C THR A 13 16.65 2.76 -4.44
N GLY A 14 17.07 4.00 -4.74
CA GLY A 14 16.11 5.06 -5.03
C GLY A 14 15.22 4.73 -6.22
N GLU A 15 15.79 4.09 -7.25
CA GLU A 15 15.03 3.67 -8.43
C GLU A 15 13.98 2.62 -8.08
N GLN A 16 14.34 1.66 -7.24
CA GLN A 16 13.39 0.64 -6.79
C GLN A 16 12.25 1.28 -5.98
N LYS A 17 12.57 2.24 -5.13
CA LYS A 17 11.55 2.95 -4.34
C LYS A 17 10.58 3.70 -5.25
N SER A 18 11.08 4.40 -6.26
CA SER A 18 10.24 5.13 -7.21
C SER A 18 9.34 4.18 -8.00
N ALA A 19 9.90 3.08 -8.50
CA ALA A 19 9.13 2.10 -9.26
C ALA A 19 8.04 1.46 -8.40
N LEU A 20 8.38 1.13 -7.16
CA LEU A 20 7.43 0.53 -6.22
C LEU A 20 6.31 1.51 -5.88
N ALA A 21 6.67 2.76 -5.55
CA ALA A 21 5.70 3.78 -5.21
C ALA A 21 4.72 4.03 -6.36
N ASN A 22 5.23 4.09 -7.60
CA ASN A 22 4.37 4.28 -8.76
C ASN A 22 3.41 3.10 -8.94
N ALA A 23 3.92 1.88 -8.84
CA ALA A 23 3.11 0.68 -9.08
C ALA A 23 1.99 0.53 -8.03
N VAL A 24 2.29 0.74 -6.75
CA VAL A 24 1.25 0.63 -5.71
C VAL A 24 0.24 1.78 -5.81
N SER A 25 0.66 2.95 -6.30
CA SER A 25 -0.27 4.05 -6.56
C SER A 25 -1.21 3.70 -7.70
N GLN A 26 -0.70 3.10 -8.78
CA GLN A 26 -1.55 2.70 -9.90
C GLN A 26 -2.55 1.62 -9.49
N ALA A 27 -2.23 0.81 -8.49
CA ALA A 27 -3.12 -0.25 -8.02
C ALA A 27 -4.43 0.29 -7.46
N VAL A 28 -4.51 1.57 -7.07
CA VAL A 28 -5.76 2.15 -6.54
C VAL A 28 -6.87 2.23 -7.59
N THR A 29 -6.54 2.02 -8.86
CA THR A 29 -7.56 2.02 -9.93
C THR A 29 -8.55 0.87 -9.82
N VAL A 30 -8.30 -0.12 -8.95
CA VAL A 30 -9.27 -1.19 -8.71
C VAL A 30 -10.48 -0.70 -7.90
N PHE A 31 -10.35 0.42 -7.20
CA PHE A 31 -11.44 0.95 -6.39
C PHE A 31 -12.46 1.68 -7.27
N SER A 32 -13.73 1.59 -6.86
CA SER A 32 -14.82 2.30 -7.53
C SER A 32 -14.74 3.79 -7.23
N GLY A 33 -15.58 4.55 -7.90
CA GLY A 33 -15.61 5.99 -7.78
C GLY A 33 -14.64 6.62 -8.77
N LYS A 34 -13.88 7.58 -8.31
CA LYS A 34 -12.92 8.28 -9.15
C LYS A 34 -11.53 8.14 -8.55
N PRO A 35 -10.92 6.97 -8.69
CA PRO A 35 -9.59 6.78 -8.13
C PRO A 35 -8.60 7.73 -8.79
N ARG A 36 -7.72 8.27 -7.96
CA ARG A 36 -6.74 9.27 -8.41
C ARG A 36 -5.35 8.84 -7.97
N PRO A 37 -4.71 7.97 -8.76
CA PRO A 37 -3.37 7.49 -8.42
C PRO A 37 -2.37 8.61 -8.14
N GLU A 38 -2.51 9.73 -8.85
CA GLU A 38 -1.62 10.88 -8.70
C GLU A 38 -1.70 11.55 -7.32
N LEU A 39 -2.76 11.24 -6.55
CA LEU A 39 -2.92 11.76 -5.20
C LEU A 39 -2.52 10.75 -4.13
N SER A 40 -2.00 9.60 -4.52
CA SER A 40 -1.52 8.60 -3.57
C SER A 40 -0.22 9.07 -2.95
N MET A 41 -0.20 9.12 -1.62
CA MET A 41 1.02 9.40 -0.88
C MET A 41 1.59 8.08 -0.41
N VAL A 42 2.85 7.80 -0.75
CA VAL A 42 3.47 6.51 -0.45
C VAL A 42 4.69 6.74 0.44
N ASP A 43 4.73 6.02 1.54
CA ASP A 43 5.84 6.04 2.50
C ASP A 43 6.51 4.67 2.47
N ILE A 44 7.80 4.64 2.18
CA ILE A 44 8.56 3.39 2.10
C ILE A 44 9.66 3.41 3.14
N GLU A 45 9.61 2.47 4.09
CA GLU A 45 10.68 2.25 5.05
C GLU A 45 11.29 0.88 4.76
N ASP A 46 12.50 0.89 4.25
CA ASP A 46 13.19 -0.33 3.88
C ASP A 46 14.24 -0.72 4.93
N GLY A 47 14.82 -1.89 4.79
CA GLY A 47 15.85 -2.38 5.70
C GLY A 47 15.34 -2.60 7.11
N LYS A 48 14.07 -2.97 7.27
CA LYS A 48 13.46 -3.19 8.58
C LYS A 48 13.73 -4.60 9.09
N SER A 49 13.79 -4.73 10.40
CA SER A 49 13.92 -6.06 11.05
C SER A 49 12.51 -6.58 11.31
N LEU A 50 12.04 -7.47 10.44
CA LEU A 50 10.73 -8.11 10.56
C LEU A 50 10.92 -9.57 10.95
N PHE A 51 10.03 -10.08 11.79
CA PHE A 51 10.13 -11.44 12.32
C PHE A 51 8.76 -12.11 12.30
N PHE A 52 8.75 -13.41 12.01
CA PHE A 52 7.60 -14.26 12.29
C PHE A 52 7.98 -15.17 13.46
N CYS A 53 7.29 -15.00 14.58
CA CYS A 53 7.50 -15.82 15.78
C CYS A 53 8.98 -15.92 16.16
N GLY A 54 9.70 -14.81 16.10
CA GLY A 54 11.12 -14.74 16.47
C GLY A 54 12.08 -15.13 15.36
N ASP A 55 11.61 -15.66 14.25
CA ASP A 55 12.46 -16.01 13.10
C ASP A 55 12.56 -14.83 12.15
N PRO A 56 13.78 -14.43 11.74
CA PRO A 56 13.94 -13.30 10.83
C PRO A 56 13.20 -13.54 9.50
N LEU A 57 12.43 -12.55 9.10
CA LEU A 57 11.75 -12.54 7.79
C LEU A 57 12.64 -11.76 6.84
N GLU A 58 13.46 -12.49 6.07
CA GLU A 58 14.50 -11.86 5.26
C GLU A 58 13.93 -11.04 4.11
N ASN A 59 12.79 -11.44 3.56
CA ASN A 59 12.16 -10.72 2.46
C ASN A 59 10.66 -10.68 2.71
N GLY A 60 10.20 -9.66 3.40
CA GLY A 60 8.81 -9.52 3.74
C GLY A 60 8.35 -8.07 3.73
N ALA A 61 7.05 -7.88 3.89
CA ALA A 61 6.45 -6.57 3.85
C ALA A 61 5.21 -6.49 4.74
N TYR A 62 5.06 -5.37 5.40
CA TYR A 62 3.78 -4.97 5.99
C TYR A 62 3.33 -3.69 5.31
N VAL A 63 2.14 -3.73 4.72
CA VAL A 63 1.55 -2.59 4.01
C VAL A 63 0.32 -2.12 4.79
N SER A 64 0.29 -0.84 5.13
CA SER A 64 -0.82 -0.22 5.83
C SER A 64 -1.39 0.88 4.94
N VAL A 65 -2.68 0.80 4.64
CA VAL A 65 -3.32 1.69 3.68
C VAL A 65 -4.47 2.43 4.35
N GLY A 66 -4.44 3.77 4.25
CA GLY A 66 -5.55 4.60 4.66
C GLY A 66 -6.31 5.08 3.43
N LEU A 67 -7.63 4.94 3.44
CA LEU A 67 -8.48 5.35 2.33
C LEU A 67 -9.56 6.32 2.80
N HIS A 68 -9.89 7.25 1.93
CA HIS A 68 -11.02 8.14 2.15
C HIS A 68 -12.26 7.52 1.51
N GLY A 69 -13.25 7.18 2.31
CA GLY A 69 -14.49 6.57 1.86
C GLY A 69 -14.64 5.12 2.31
N GLN A 70 -15.63 4.44 1.77
CA GLN A 70 -15.91 3.04 2.05
C GLN A 70 -15.89 2.23 0.77
N PHE A 71 -15.37 1.01 0.85
CA PHE A 71 -15.19 0.14 -0.31
C PHE A 71 -15.62 -1.27 0.03
N THR A 72 -15.98 -2.04 -0.99
CA THR A 72 -16.44 -3.41 -0.77
C THR A 72 -15.26 -4.32 -0.43
N LEU A 73 -15.55 -5.46 0.17
CA LEU A 73 -14.53 -6.47 0.43
C LEU A 73 -13.86 -6.92 -0.88
N GLU A 74 -14.66 -7.05 -1.95
CA GLU A 74 -14.14 -7.45 -3.27
C GLU A 74 -13.11 -6.46 -3.78
N GLU A 75 -13.37 -5.16 -3.63
CA GLU A 75 -12.44 -4.12 -4.04
C GLU A 75 -11.16 -4.16 -3.20
N LYS A 76 -11.31 -4.37 -1.90
CA LYS A 76 -10.15 -4.48 -0.99
C LYS A 76 -9.33 -5.72 -1.29
N ASP A 77 -9.98 -6.83 -1.63
CA ASP A 77 -9.28 -8.05 -2.07
C ASP A 77 -8.49 -7.79 -3.35
N ALA A 78 -9.13 -7.13 -4.32
CA ALA A 78 -8.48 -6.83 -5.59
C ALA A 78 -7.24 -5.94 -5.38
N TYR A 79 -7.35 -4.95 -4.50
CA TYR A 79 -6.22 -4.09 -4.19
C TYR A 79 -5.11 -4.87 -3.50
N THR A 80 -5.46 -5.72 -2.53
CA THR A 80 -4.48 -6.54 -1.81
C THR A 80 -3.74 -7.45 -2.79
N ALA A 81 -4.46 -8.09 -3.71
CA ALA A 81 -3.86 -8.95 -4.72
C ALA A 81 -2.93 -8.16 -5.64
N ALA A 82 -3.34 -6.96 -6.05
CA ALA A 82 -2.54 -6.14 -6.95
C ALA A 82 -1.23 -5.71 -6.28
N VAL A 83 -1.30 -5.26 -5.03
CA VAL A 83 -0.10 -4.84 -4.29
C VAL A 83 0.82 -6.02 -4.03
N THR A 84 0.25 -7.17 -3.65
CA THR A 84 1.03 -8.39 -3.42
C THR A 84 1.78 -8.79 -4.69
N GLU A 85 1.13 -8.69 -5.85
CA GLU A 85 1.78 -9.02 -7.12
C GLU A 85 2.88 -8.03 -7.47
N VAL A 86 2.69 -6.74 -7.19
CA VAL A 86 3.73 -5.74 -7.37
C VAL A 86 4.97 -6.09 -6.54
N LEU A 87 4.77 -6.44 -5.28
CA LEU A 87 5.87 -6.79 -4.38
C LEU A 87 6.59 -8.05 -4.85
N ARG A 88 5.84 -9.03 -5.35
CA ARG A 88 6.42 -10.25 -5.90
C ARG A 88 7.24 -9.95 -7.16
N ALA A 89 6.65 -9.19 -8.08
CA ALA A 89 7.28 -8.93 -9.38
C ALA A 89 8.53 -8.05 -9.25
N GLN A 90 8.48 -7.03 -8.41
CA GLN A 90 9.59 -6.08 -8.29
C GLN A 90 10.64 -6.52 -7.28
N LEU A 91 10.26 -7.17 -6.20
CA LEU A 91 11.16 -7.44 -5.09
C LEU A 91 11.28 -8.92 -4.74
N GLY A 92 10.55 -9.79 -5.44
CA GLY A 92 10.59 -11.23 -5.16
C GLY A 92 10.00 -11.62 -3.81
N ILE A 93 9.14 -10.77 -3.23
CA ILE A 93 8.54 -11.08 -1.93
C ILE A 93 7.42 -12.09 -2.13
N PRO A 94 7.48 -13.26 -1.45
CA PRO A 94 6.40 -14.24 -1.60
C PRO A 94 5.12 -13.77 -0.91
N ALA A 95 3.99 -14.21 -1.41
CA ALA A 95 2.68 -13.77 -0.90
C ALA A 95 2.50 -14.06 0.59
N ASN A 96 3.05 -15.17 1.09
CA ASN A 96 2.92 -15.52 2.50
C ASN A 96 3.81 -14.66 3.42
N ALA A 97 4.62 -13.79 2.87
CA ALA A 97 5.46 -12.87 3.63
C ALA A 97 4.93 -11.43 3.54
N VAL A 98 3.69 -11.24 3.10
CA VAL A 98 3.06 -9.92 2.96
C VAL A 98 1.82 -9.87 3.83
N TYR A 99 1.77 -8.88 4.72
CA TYR A 99 0.55 -8.52 5.43
C TYR A 99 0.11 -7.15 4.93
N LEU A 100 -1.19 -6.96 4.76
CA LEU A 100 -1.74 -5.70 4.31
C LEU A 100 -3.02 -5.40 5.08
N THR A 101 -3.11 -4.20 5.62
CA THR A 101 -4.32 -3.74 6.31
C THR A 101 -4.83 -2.47 5.64
N ILE A 102 -6.15 -2.30 5.66
CA ILE A 102 -6.81 -1.14 5.07
C ILE A 102 -7.68 -0.50 6.14
N SER A 103 -7.50 0.79 6.34
CA SER A 103 -8.35 1.59 7.22
C SER A 103 -9.13 2.57 6.36
N GLU A 104 -10.42 2.73 6.66
CA GLU A 104 -11.30 3.60 5.91
C GLU A 104 -11.71 4.78 6.77
N PHE A 105 -11.71 5.98 6.18
CA PHE A 105 -12.02 7.22 6.90
C PHE A 105 -13.15 7.96 6.21
N PRO A 106 -14.16 8.43 6.97
CA PRO A 106 -15.26 9.19 6.37
C PRO A 106 -14.86 10.59 5.96
N THR A 107 -13.81 11.14 6.54
CA THR A 107 -13.30 12.46 6.17
C THR A 107 -11.79 12.36 5.95
N TRP A 108 -11.27 13.26 5.15
CA TRP A 108 -9.85 13.26 4.77
C TRP A 108 -9.37 14.70 4.66
N GLY A 109 -8.32 15.03 5.41
CA GLY A 109 -7.74 16.36 5.35
C GLY A 109 -6.83 16.51 4.15
N VAL A 110 -7.20 17.36 3.20
CA VAL A 110 -6.40 17.63 2.02
C VAL A 110 -6.59 19.08 1.61
N MET A 111 -5.53 19.73 1.20
CA MET A 111 -5.49 21.14 0.80
C MET A 111 -6.07 22.05 1.88
N GLY A 112 -5.78 21.72 3.13
CA GLY A 112 -6.16 22.53 4.29
C GLY A 112 -7.60 22.39 4.74
N LYS A 113 -8.37 21.44 4.18
CA LYS A 113 -9.77 21.24 4.54
C LYS A 113 -10.09 19.76 4.66
N GLN A 114 -11.04 19.45 5.55
CA GLN A 114 -11.57 18.10 5.63
C GLN A 114 -12.58 17.90 4.50
N GLN A 115 -12.36 16.87 3.70
CA GLN A 115 -13.29 16.47 2.64
C GLN A 115 -14.19 15.36 3.18
N THR A 116 -15.47 15.40 2.79
CA THR A 116 -16.47 14.39 3.19
C THR A 116 -16.88 13.56 1.99
N GLY A 117 -17.44 12.38 2.28
CA GLY A 117 -17.93 11.49 1.23
C GLY A 117 -16.81 10.77 0.52
N ALA A 118 -17.19 9.83 -0.36
CA ALA A 118 -16.25 9.11 -1.21
C ALA A 118 -15.94 9.94 -2.45
N GLU A 119 -14.75 9.82 -2.95
CA GLU A 119 -14.35 10.52 -4.18
C GLU A 119 -15.15 10.07 -5.38
#